data_f8a8ad961806ce147a68cda08eb65ba8
#
_entry.id   f8a8ad961806ce147a68cda08eb65ba8
#
_cell.length_a   1.000
_cell.length_b   1.000
_cell.length_c   1.000
_cell.angle_alpha   90.00
_cell.angle_beta   90.00
_cell.angle_gamma   90.00
#
_symmetry.space_group_name_H-M   'P 1'
#
loop_
_entity.id
_entity.type
_entity.pdbx_description
1 polymer ?
#
loop_
_entity_poly.entity_id
_entity_poly.type
_entity_poly.pdbx_seq_one_letter_code
_entity_poly.pdbx_strand_id
1 'polypeptide(L)'
;MMEAAMDHNGFSFIQCLSECVEFYEGAFDAANPRKGGAFSEVPKEHDVTDEQAAYELAGTPFPGHFGIIYKINRPTKNEKEAEIIAGARAKVQGQADWQILQKTFDRLK
;
A
#
# COMPACT_ATOMS: atom_id res chain seq x y z
N MET A 1 -12.94 3.69 -5.75
CA MET A 1 -11.84 3.43 -4.80
C MET A 1 -11.61 1.94 -4.56
N MET A 2 -12.59 1.15 -4.12
CA MET A 2 -12.42 -0.30 -3.87
C MET A 2 -11.91 -1.04 -5.12
N GLU A 3 -12.55 -0.85 -6.27
CA GLU A 3 -12.13 -1.42 -7.54
C GLU A 3 -10.66 -1.08 -7.87
N ALA A 4 -10.30 0.21 -7.77
CA ALA A 4 -8.92 0.65 -8.01
C ALA A 4 -7.89 0.05 -7.01
N ALA A 5 -8.32 -0.27 -5.80
CA ALA A 5 -7.47 -0.94 -4.81
C ALA A 5 -7.33 -2.44 -5.09
N MET A 6 -8.37 -3.07 -5.63
CA MET A 6 -8.34 -4.48 -6.06
C MET A 6 -7.49 -4.68 -7.32
N ASP A 7 -7.51 -3.72 -8.24
CA ASP A 7 -6.74 -3.75 -9.48
C ASP A 7 -5.26 -3.36 -9.28
N HIS A 8 -4.91 -2.86 -8.10
CA HIS A 8 -3.54 -2.46 -7.83
C HIS A 8 -2.63 -3.68 -7.60
N ASN A 9 -1.54 -3.75 -8.37
CA ASN A 9 -0.54 -4.80 -8.20
C ASN A 9 0.33 -4.50 -6.96
N GLY A 10 0.02 -5.14 -5.83
CA GLY A 10 0.75 -4.96 -4.59
C GLY A 10 -0.17 -4.80 -3.38
N PHE A 11 0.31 -4.04 -2.40
CA PHE A 11 -0.44 -3.76 -1.18
C PHE A 11 -1.34 -2.53 -1.38
N SER A 12 -2.62 -2.67 -0.99
CA SER A 12 -3.57 -1.57 -0.94
C SER A 12 -4.13 -1.42 0.47
N PHE A 13 -4.25 -0.19 0.94
CA PHE A 13 -4.86 0.15 2.22
C PHE A 13 -6.07 1.06 1.99
N ILE A 14 -7.21 0.69 2.55
CA ILE A 14 -8.44 1.48 2.48
C ILE A 14 -8.89 1.77 3.91
N GLN A 15 -8.98 3.04 4.25
CA GLN A 15 -9.60 3.48 5.49
C GLN A 15 -11.08 3.79 5.24
N CYS A 16 -11.95 3.00 5.87
CA CYS A 16 -13.40 3.23 5.86
C CYS A 16 -13.82 3.87 7.16
N LEU A 17 -14.42 5.07 7.09
CA LEU A 17 -14.97 5.73 8.26
C LEU A 17 -16.37 5.20 8.54
N SER A 18 -16.57 4.64 9.73
CA SER A 18 -17.83 4.08 10.20
C SER A 18 -18.13 4.59 11.59
N GLU A 19 -19.35 5.09 11.80
CA GLU A 19 -19.82 5.56 13.09
C GLU A 19 -20.08 4.39 14.04
N CYS A 20 -19.69 4.56 15.30
CA CYS A 20 -20.08 3.66 16.38
C CYS A 20 -21.13 4.34 17.24
N VAL A 21 -22.39 3.96 17.07
CA VAL A 21 -23.55 4.57 17.74
C VAL A 21 -23.53 4.39 19.27
N GLU A 22 -22.80 3.39 19.76
CA GLU A 22 -22.71 3.12 21.21
C GLU A 22 -21.66 3.97 21.92
N PHE A 23 -20.50 4.17 21.25
CA PHE A 23 -19.35 4.80 21.90
C PHE A 23 -19.08 6.23 21.44
N TYR A 24 -19.41 6.56 20.19
CA TYR A 24 -19.17 7.89 19.64
C TYR A 24 -20.14 8.20 18.52
N GLU A 25 -21.39 8.46 18.91
CA GLU A 25 -22.43 8.93 17.99
C GLU A 25 -22.05 10.31 17.42
N GLY A 26 -22.26 10.51 16.14
CA GLY A 26 -21.97 11.76 15.45
C GLY A 26 -20.49 12.01 15.15
N ALA A 27 -19.60 11.03 15.37
CA ALA A 27 -18.17 11.19 15.14
C ALA A 27 -17.81 11.73 13.75
N PHE A 28 -18.62 11.40 12.74
CA PHE A 28 -18.37 11.76 11.34
C PHE A 28 -19.44 12.68 10.75
N ASP A 29 -20.24 13.36 11.60
CA ASP A 29 -21.31 14.24 11.15
C ASP A 29 -20.81 15.39 10.27
N ALA A 30 -19.61 15.91 10.55
CA ALA A 30 -18.99 16.95 9.75
C ALA A 30 -18.73 16.53 8.28
N ALA A 31 -18.59 15.24 8.01
CA ALA A 31 -18.44 14.68 6.67
C ALA A 31 -19.74 14.13 6.08
N ASN A 32 -20.84 14.09 6.85
CA ASN A 32 -22.10 13.48 6.44
C ASN A 32 -23.08 14.50 5.83
N PRO A 33 -23.31 14.49 4.49
CA PRO A 33 -24.23 15.44 3.87
C PRO A 33 -25.69 15.35 4.38
N ARG A 34 -26.11 14.16 4.86
CA ARG A 34 -27.47 13.97 5.43
C ARG A 34 -27.65 14.68 6.76
N LYS A 35 -26.56 14.97 7.46
CA LYS A 35 -26.55 15.70 8.74
C LYS A 35 -26.05 17.14 8.58
N GLY A 36 -25.99 17.66 7.35
CA GLY A 36 -25.56 19.02 7.03
C GLY A 36 -24.05 19.20 6.95
N GLY A 37 -23.29 18.13 7.07
CA GLY A 37 -21.84 18.12 6.83
C GLY A 37 -21.49 18.08 5.35
N ALA A 38 -20.20 18.17 5.07
CA ALA A 38 -19.66 18.07 3.72
C ALA A 38 -18.31 17.36 3.74
N PHE A 39 -18.00 16.63 2.68
CA PHE A 39 -16.67 16.11 2.44
C PHE A 39 -16.13 16.64 1.12
N SER A 40 -14.81 16.79 1.04
CA SER A 40 -14.12 17.18 -0.17
C SER A 40 -13.51 15.96 -0.84
N GLU A 41 -13.59 15.90 -2.15
CA GLU A 41 -12.80 14.90 -2.91
C GLU A 41 -11.36 15.36 -2.98
N VAL A 42 -10.45 14.41 -3.17
CA VAL A 42 -9.03 14.69 -3.48
C VAL A 42 -8.99 15.62 -4.71
N PRO A 43 -8.26 16.75 -4.66
CA PRO A 43 -8.16 17.68 -5.77
C PRO A 43 -7.67 17.00 -7.04
N LYS A 44 -8.22 17.41 -8.19
CA LYS A 44 -7.86 16.81 -9.49
C LYS A 44 -6.41 17.05 -9.90
N GLU A 45 -5.85 18.15 -9.41
CA GLU A 45 -4.45 18.55 -9.60
C GLU A 45 -3.47 17.84 -8.65
N HIS A 46 -3.99 17.06 -7.69
CA HIS A 46 -3.15 16.31 -6.77
C HIS A 46 -2.40 15.18 -7.49
N ASP A 47 -1.08 15.19 -7.38
CA ASP A 47 -0.25 14.10 -7.88
C ASP A 47 -0.23 12.95 -6.88
N VAL A 48 -0.98 11.91 -7.16
CA VAL A 48 -1.07 10.70 -6.32
C VAL A 48 0.27 9.94 -6.21
N THR A 49 1.24 10.24 -7.04
CA THR A 49 2.55 9.59 -7.01
C THR A 49 3.57 10.33 -6.14
N ASP A 50 3.28 11.56 -5.76
CA ASP A 50 4.10 12.37 -4.87
C ASP A 50 3.80 12.02 -3.41
N GLU A 51 4.78 11.40 -2.74
CA GLU A 51 4.67 10.97 -1.34
C GLU A 51 4.53 12.16 -0.39
N GLN A 52 5.23 13.27 -0.64
CA GLN A 52 5.19 14.46 0.20
C GLN A 52 3.82 15.16 0.08
N ALA A 53 3.33 15.34 -1.14
CA ALA A 53 2.01 15.92 -1.39
C ALA A 53 0.89 15.05 -0.78
N ALA A 54 1.02 13.73 -0.86
CA ALA A 54 0.10 12.80 -0.25
C ALA A 54 0.08 12.91 1.28
N TYR A 55 1.26 13.06 1.89
CA TYR A 55 1.39 13.25 3.34
C TYR A 55 0.77 14.56 3.81
N GLU A 56 1.01 15.64 3.09
CA GLU A 56 0.43 16.97 3.38
C GLU A 56 -1.11 16.94 3.24
N LEU A 57 -1.62 16.31 2.18
CA LEU A 57 -3.05 16.16 1.98
C LEU A 57 -3.72 15.33 3.09
N ALA A 58 -3.07 14.23 3.49
CA ALA A 58 -3.56 13.38 4.59
C ALA A 58 -3.55 14.08 5.94
N GLY A 59 -2.68 15.09 6.13
CA GLY A 59 -2.62 15.94 7.32
C GLY A 59 -3.74 16.97 7.42
N THR A 60 -4.60 17.10 6.40
CA THR A 60 -5.74 18.03 6.43
C THR A 60 -6.70 17.65 7.57
N PRO A 61 -7.08 18.60 8.44
CA PRO A 61 -8.02 18.32 9.53
C PRO A 61 -9.35 17.71 9.02
N PHE A 62 -9.93 16.82 9.81
CA PHE A 62 -11.24 16.23 9.51
C PHE A 62 -12.30 17.31 9.23
N PRO A 63 -13.15 17.16 8.16
CA PRO A 63 -13.37 15.94 7.37
C PRO A 63 -12.31 15.63 6.31
N GLY A 64 -11.36 16.52 6.02
CA GLY A 64 -10.29 16.29 5.10
C GLY A 64 -10.73 15.96 3.67
N HIS A 65 -9.97 15.12 2.99
CA HIS A 65 -10.22 14.72 1.61
C HIS A 65 -10.48 13.23 1.50
N PHE A 66 -11.44 12.85 0.65
CA PHE A 66 -11.81 11.48 0.35
C PHE A 66 -11.46 11.13 -1.09
N GLY A 67 -10.73 10.07 -1.28
CA GLY A 67 -10.30 9.63 -2.59
C GLY A 67 -9.03 8.79 -2.52
N ILE A 68 -8.34 8.69 -3.65
CA ILE A 68 -7.03 8.05 -3.72
C ILE A 68 -6.00 9.11 -3.41
N ILE A 69 -5.37 9.00 -2.25
CA ILE A 69 -4.39 9.98 -1.75
C ILE A 69 -2.99 9.66 -2.27
N TYR A 70 -2.64 8.36 -2.32
CA TYR A 70 -1.32 7.92 -2.75
C TYR A 70 -1.42 6.63 -3.56
N LYS A 71 -0.73 6.58 -4.68
CA LYS A 71 -0.67 5.38 -5.54
C LYS A 71 0.63 5.35 -6.33
N ILE A 72 1.47 4.36 -6.07
CA ILE A 72 2.69 4.12 -6.85
C ILE A 72 2.77 2.66 -7.27
N ASN A 73 3.43 2.41 -8.38
CA ASN A 73 3.75 1.07 -8.82
C ASN A 73 5.17 0.72 -8.38
N ARG A 74 5.28 -0.26 -7.51
CA ARG A 74 6.56 -0.85 -7.09
C ARG A 74 6.53 -2.36 -7.33
N PRO A 75 7.67 -3.00 -7.57
CA PRO A 75 7.73 -4.45 -7.64
C PRO A 75 7.17 -5.07 -6.36
N THR A 76 6.31 -6.05 -6.53
CA THR A 76 5.77 -6.82 -5.41
C THR A 76 6.86 -7.65 -4.74
N LYS A 77 6.58 -8.14 -3.53
CA LYS A 77 7.45 -9.10 -2.84
C LYS A 77 7.76 -10.31 -3.73
N ASN A 78 6.73 -10.87 -4.37
CA ASN A 78 6.87 -12.06 -5.19
C ASN A 78 7.77 -11.82 -6.42
N GLU A 79 7.64 -10.66 -7.07
CA GLU A 79 8.48 -10.27 -8.19
C GLU A 79 9.94 -10.09 -7.75
N LYS A 80 10.17 -9.42 -6.62
CA LYS A 80 11.53 -9.27 -6.07
C LYS A 80 12.13 -10.58 -5.61
N GLU A 81 11.35 -11.45 -5.01
CA GLU A 81 11.78 -12.79 -4.62
C GLU A 81 12.16 -13.65 -5.84
N ALA A 82 11.33 -13.60 -6.89
CA ALA A 82 11.63 -14.28 -8.15
C ALA A 82 12.94 -13.77 -8.80
N GLU A 83 13.17 -12.45 -8.79
CA GLU A 83 14.40 -11.82 -9.27
C GLU A 83 15.63 -12.31 -8.48
N ILE A 84 15.54 -12.33 -7.15
CA ILE A 84 16.63 -12.81 -6.27
C ILE A 84 16.92 -14.29 -6.53
N ILE A 85 15.88 -15.12 -6.63
CA ILE A 85 16.01 -16.55 -6.92
C ILE A 85 16.64 -16.77 -8.29
N ALA A 86 16.20 -16.04 -9.32
CA ALA A 86 16.77 -16.12 -10.66
C ALA A 86 18.26 -15.73 -10.66
N GLY A 87 18.61 -14.65 -9.96
CA GLY A 87 20.00 -14.22 -9.81
C GLY A 87 20.86 -15.23 -9.04
N ALA A 88 20.32 -15.87 -8.01
CA ALA A 88 21.02 -16.94 -7.27
C ALA A 88 21.24 -18.17 -8.14
N ARG A 89 20.22 -18.61 -8.88
CA ARG A 89 20.31 -19.75 -9.81
C ARG A 89 21.33 -19.50 -10.92
N ALA A 90 21.39 -18.29 -11.47
CA ALA A 90 22.37 -17.94 -12.49
C ALA A 90 23.83 -18.08 -11.98
N LYS A 91 24.07 -17.74 -10.70
CA LYS A 91 25.41 -17.85 -10.07
C LYS A 91 25.86 -19.30 -9.84
N VAL A 92 24.92 -20.22 -9.73
CA VAL A 92 25.18 -21.64 -9.45
C VAL A 92 24.90 -22.55 -10.65
N GLN A 93 24.73 -21.95 -11.82
CA GLN A 93 24.40 -22.67 -13.05
C GLN A 93 25.38 -23.80 -13.32
N GLY A 94 24.86 -25.01 -13.57
CA GLY A 94 25.66 -26.23 -13.81
C GLY A 94 26.12 -26.93 -12.53
N GLN A 95 25.77 -26.46 -11.33
CA GLN A 95 26.03 -27.18 -10.08
C GLN A 95 24.79 -28.00 -9.66
N ALA A 96 25.01 -29.22 -9.18
CA ALA A 96 23.92 -30.00 -8.58
C ALA A 96 23.53 -29.43 -7.22
N ASP A 97 22.24 -29.54 -6.85
CA ASP A 97 21.70 -28.98 -5.60
C ASP A 97 22.47 -29.41 -4.36
N TRP A 98 22.92 -30.67 -4.30
CA TRP A 98 23.71 -31.17 -3.17
C TRP A 98 25.08 -30.46 -3.04
N GLN A 99 25.69 -30.03 -4.13
CA GLN A 99 26.97 -29.30 -4.12
C GLN A 99 26.78 -27.87 -3.57
N ILE A 100 25.65 -27.27 -3.87
CA ILE A 100 25.30 -25.96 -3.37
C ILE A 100 25.05 -26.02 -1.85
N LEU A 101 24.30 -27.02 -1.40
CA LEU A 101 24.05 -27.30 0.01
C LEU A 101 25.36 -27.58 0.76
N GLN A 102 26.23 -28.41 0.24
CA GLN A 102 27.52 -28.74 0.86
C GLN A 102 28.36 -27.47 1.08
N LYS A 103 28.49 -26.61 0.06
CA LYS A 103 29.20 -25.33 0.19
C LYS A 103 28.59 -24.39 1.26
N THR A 104 27.30 -24.45 1.40
CA THR A 104 26.60 -23.63 2.43
C THR A 104 26.91 -24.16 3.83
N PHE A 105 26.87 -25.49 4.03
CA PHE A 105 27.21 -26.08 5.33
C PHE A 105 28.70 -25.90 5.66
N ASP A 106 29.58 -25.92 4.71
CA ASP A 106 31.02 -25.73 4.95
C ASP A 106 31.36 -24.28 5.38
N ARG A 107 30.51 -23.30 5.04
CA ARG A 107 30.64 -21.91 5.49
C ARG A 107 30.13 -21.67 6.92
N LEU A 108 29.35 -22.60 7.45
CA LEU A 108 28.76 -22.50 8.79
C LEU A 108 29.61 -23.20 9.85
N LYS A 109 30.70 -23.87 9.46
CA LYS A 109 31.71 -24.46 10.34
C LYS A 109 32.79 -23.45 10.69
#